data_97d4b44b3fd855471a2065f40d2176fd
#
_entry.id   97d4b44b3fd855471a2065f40d2176fd
#
_cell.length_a   1.000
_cell.length_b   1.000
_cell.length_c   1.000
_cell.angle_alpha   90.00
_cell.angle_beta   90.00
_cell.angle_gamma   90.00
#
_symmetry.space_group_name_H-M   'P 1'
#
loop_
_entity.id
_entity.type
_entity.pdbx_description
1 polymer ?
#
loop_
_entity_poly.entity_id
_entity_poly.type
_entity_poly.pdbx_seq_one_letter_code
_entity_poly.pdbx_strand_id
1 'polypeptide(L)'
;MLRKQKYNLLFLDDKPKSLEHVLRIIPDISFVGEYIVESDPIQAQNILDEREIDILLLDMDFGDHELNGLTWFRLLKDPPVTIFCSSVAQFMYESREVGIKQFIGKLQGREVVNETLYDCALEVDRRAEKRRRDIQNLQIRDTSGEDIEIKISDILFARIDNNILTIYLKDKRVTTQMSLKAFAQKLPEELFAKPHNSYIVSLANAIVLKGGEITFVGKWDHEGIKITQQFSKTFRVKYEAYRQHHSSKY
;
A
#
# COMPACT_ATOMS: atom_id res chain seq x y z
N MET A 1 -0.76 20.63 -1.37
CA MET A 1 0.69 20.71 -1.61
C MET A 1 1.19 19.29 -1.83
N LEU A 2 1.96 19.03 -2.90
CA LEU A 2 2.51 17.73 -3.23
C LEU A 2 3.51 17.28 -2.17
N ARG A 3 3.53 15.97 -1.84
CA ARG A 3 4.40 15.38 -0.82
C ARG A 3 5.66 14.74 -1.42
N LYS A 4 5.50 14.04 -2.56
CA LYS A 4 6.63 13.50 -3.33
C LYS A 4 7.19 14.62 -4.17
N GLN A 5 8.53 14.72 -4.26
CA GLN A 5 9.17 15.78 -5.06
C GLN A 5 9.03 15.52 -6.56
N LYS A 6 9.03 14.25 -6.95
CA LYS A 6 9.00 13.80 -8.34
C LYS A 6 8.11 12.59 -8.49
N TYR A 7 7.31 12.58 -9.58
CA TYR A 7 6.39 11.49 -9.94
C TYR A 7 6.84 10.88 -11.27
N ASN A 8 6.97 9.56 -11.30
CA ASN A 8 7.39 8.82 -12.48
C ASN A 8 6.19 8.46 -13.35
N LEU A 9 6.32 8.64 -14.65
CA LEU A 9 5.26 8.47 -15.62
C LEU A 9 5.56 7.31 -16.58
N LEU A 10 4.53 6.54 -16.93
CA LEU A 10 4.55 5.62 -18.07
C LEU A 10 3.50 6.05 -19.08
N PHE A 11 3.91 6.21 -20.33
CA PHE A 11 3.02 6.42 -21.47
C PHE A 11 2.91 5.10 -22.23
N LEU A 12 1.69 4.62 -22.46
CA LEU A 12 1.42 3.49 -23.32
C LEU A 12 0.55 3.93 -24.50
N ASP A 13 1.12 3.89 -25.69
CA ASP A 13 0.49 4.31 -26.96
C ASP A 13 1.17 3.60 -28.12
N ASP A 14 0.43 2.85 -28.93
CA ASP A 14 0.96 2.10 -30.09
C ASP A 14 1.52 3.01 -31.19
N LYS A 15 1.19 4.28 -31.15
CA LYS A 15 1.67 5.34 -32.07
C LYS A 15 2.34 6.47 -31.27
N PRO A 16 3.54 6.29 -30.69
CA PRO A 16 4.18 7.29 -29.82
C PRO A 16 4.30 8.69 -30.42
N LYS A 17 4.36 8.78 -31.75
CA LYS A 17 4.34 10.08 -32.46
C LYS A 17 3.07 10.88 -32.20
N SER A 18 1.96 10.22 -31.87
CA SER A 18 0.70 10.88 -31.52
C SER A 18 0.79 11.66 -30.21
N LEU A 19 1.73 11.30 -29.33
CA LEU A 19 2.00 11.95 -28.05
C LEU A 19 2.99 13.11 -28.14
N GLU A 20 3.56 13.40 -29.32
CA GLU A 20 4.65 14.38 -29.46
C GLU A 20 4.32 15.74 -28.85
N HIS A 21 3.07 16.19 -28.96
CA HIS A 21 2.64 17.44 -28.39
C HIS A 21 2.67 17.40 -26.83
N VAL A 22 2.14 16.36 -26.21
CA VAL A 22 2.16 16.18 -24.75
C VAL A 22 3.60 15.99 -24.27
N LEU A 23 4.40 15.15 -24.95
CA LEU A 23 5.78 14.87 -24.56
C LEU A 23 6.71 16.10 -24.61
N ARG A 24 6.41 17.09 -25.44
CA ARG A 24 7.12 18.39 -25.44
C ARG A 24 6.83 19.22 -24.16
N ILE A 25 5.69 19.01 -23.53
CA ILE A 25 5.27 19.75 -22.32
C ILE A 25 5.87 19.13 -21.06
N ILE A 26 5.98 17.80 -21.00
CA ILE A 26 6.36 17.03 -19.82
C ILE A 26 7.67 17.50 -19.16
N PRO A 27 8.79 17.73 -19.88
CA PRO A 27 10.06 18.13 -19.29
C PRO A 27 10.02 19.44 -18.50
N ASP A 28 9.04 20.31 -18.82
CA ASP A 28 8.89 21.61 -18.17
C ASP A 28 8.02 21.56 -16.90
N ILE A 29 7.47 20.40 -16.56
CA ILE A 29 6.62 20.23 -15.39
C ILE A 29 7.50 19.85 -14.19
N SER A 30 7.65 20.78 -13.25
CA SER A 30 8.64 20.70 -12.17
C SER A 30 8.50 19.48 -11.26
N PHE A 31 7.31 18.91 -11.09
CA PHE A 31 7.06 17.74 -10.25
C PHE A 31 7.10 16.40 -11.02
N VAL A 32 7.29 16.40 -12.33
CA VAL A 32 7.53 15.17 -13.09
C VAL A 32 8.97 14.71 -12.90
N GLY A 33 9.13 13.41 -12.67
CA GLY A 33 10.41 12.70 -12.57
C GLY A 33 10.83 12.08 -13.88
N GLU A 34 11.15 10.80 -13.84
CA GLU A 34 11.40 10.02 -15.05
C GLU A 34 10.10 9.74 -15.79
N TYR A 35 10.16 9.67 -17.12
CA TYR A 35 9.05 9.17 -17.91
C TYR A 35 9.53 8.18 -18.96
N ILE A 36 8.72 7.16 -19.19
CA ILE A 36 8.96 6.10 -20.18
C ILE A 36 7.82 6.15 -21.18
N VAL A 37 8.14 5.96 -22.45
CA VAL A 37 7.16 5.83 -23.53
C VAL A 37 7.28 4.42 -24.08
N GLU A 38 6.20 3.66 -24.02
CA GLU A 38 6.14 2.28 -24.48
C GLU A 38 4.99 2.10 -25.47
N SER A 39 5.18 1.25 -26.44
CA SER A 39 4.18 0.96 -27.48
C SER A 39 3.62 -0.47 -27.39
N ASP A 40 4.31 -1.35 -26.67
CA ASP A 40 3.91 -2.74 -26.47
C ASP A 40 3.28 -2.92 -25.07
N PRO A 41 2.01 -3.35 -24.96
CA PRO A 41 1.34 -3.56 -23.68
C PRO A 41 2.00 -4.66 -22.82
N ILE A 42 2.70 -5.63 -23.42
CA ILE A 42 3.44 -6.66 -22.68
C ILE A 42 4.67 -6.04 -22.01
N GLN A 43 5.41 -5.20 -22.74
CA GLN A 43 6.55 -4.49 -22.17
C GLN A 43 6.11 -3.46 -21.12
N ALA A 44 4.99 -2.78 -21.34
CA ALA A 44 4.40 -1.88 -20.36
C ALA A 44 4.04 -2.61 -19.06
N GLN A 45 3.51 -3.84 -19.13
CA GLN A 45 3.26 -4.66 -17.94
C GLN A 45 4.57 -4.99 -17.20
N ASN A 46 5.62 -5.40 -17.92
CA ASN A 46 6.93 -5.67 -17.30
C ASN A 46 7.49 -4.43 -16.60
N ILE A 47 7.35 -3.26 -17.21
CA ILE A 47 7.77 -1.99 -16.60
C ILE A 47 7.00 -1.70 -15.31
N LEU A 48 5.68 -1.93 -15.29
CA LEU A 48 4.84 -1.75 -14.09
C LEU A 48 5.20 -2.74 -12.98
N ASP A 49 5.66 -3.95 -13.32
CA ASP A 49 6.06 -4.97 -12.35
C ASP A 49 7.47 -4.71 -11.77
N GLU A 50 8.36 -4.09 -12.55
CA GLU A 50 9.77 -3.90 -12.19
C GLU A 50 10.11 -2.50 -11.66
N ARG A 51 9.30 -1.49 -11.98
CA ARG A 51 9.58 -0.08 -11.65
C ARG A 51 8.44 0.58 -10.91
N GLU A 52 8.78 1.54 -10.07
CA GLU A 52 7.81 2.40 -9.41
C GLU A 52 7.28 3.45 -10.39
N ILE A 53 6.11 3.20 -10.93
CA ILE A 53 5.36 4.15 -11.78
C ILE A 53 4.22 4.73 -10.96
N ASP A 54 4.16 6.05 -10.89
CA ASP A 54 3.13 6.79 -10.14
C ASP A 54 1.89 7.07 -10.97
N ILE A 55 2.09 7.46 -12.23
CA ILE A 55 1.03 7.89 -13.15
C ILE A 55 1.18 7.16 -14.48
N LEU A 56 0.11 6.55 -14.94
CA LEU A 56 0.01 5.91 -16.25
C LEU A 56 -0.81 6.79 -17.18
N LEU A 57 -0.23 7.21 -18.32
CA LEU A 57 -0.96 7.82 -19.42
C LEU A 57 -1.18 6.75 -20.48
N LEU A 58 -2.44 6.41 -20.69
CA LEU A 58 -2.85 5.26 -21.48
C LEU A 58 -3.67 5.71 -22.68
N ASP A 59 -3.20 5.40 -23.89
CA ASP A 59 -4.05 5.54 -25.08
C ASP A 59 -5.22 4.58 -25.01
N MET A 60 -6.40 5.07 -25.31
CA MET A 60 -7.59 4.24 -25.35
C MET A 60 -7.70 3.42 -26.62
N ASP A 61 -7.12 3.90 -27.71
CA ASP A 61 -7.28 3.37 -29.06
C ASP A 61 -5.97 2.73 -29.55
N PHE A 62 -5.35 1.87 -28.73
CA PHE A 62 -4.20 1.13 -29.16
C PHE A 62 -4.52 -0.34 -29.48
N GLY A 63 -3.72 -0.88 -30.42
CA GLY A 63 -3.80 -2.30 -30.79
C GLY A 63 -4.90 -2.62 -31.78
N ASP A 64 -5.13 -3.91 -31.93
CA ASP A 64 -6.25 -4.47 -32.67
C ASP A 64 -7.52 -4.39 -31.83
N HIS A 65 -8.68 -4.40 -32.45
CA HIS A 65 -9.99 -4.21 -31.79
C HIS A 65 -10.29 -5.12 -30.60
N GLU A 66 -9.54 -6.21 -30.41
CA GLU A 66 -9.69 -7.15 -29.30
C GLU A 66 -8.99 -6.70 -28.00
N LEU A 67 -7.85 -5.97 -28.09
CA LEU A 67 -7.11 -5.46 -26.95
C LEU A 67 -6.92 -3.95 -27.10
N ASN A 68 -7.86 -3.17 -26.61
CA ASN A 68 -7.74 -1.71 -26.52
C ASN A 68 -7.28 -1.29 -25.12
N GLY A 69 -6.94 -0.01 -24.95
CA GLY A 69 -6.44 0.52 -23.67
C GLY A 69 -7.36 0.26 -22.48
N LEU A 70 -8.66 0.35 -22.69
CA LEU A 70 -9.65 0.10 -21.64
C LEU A 70 -9.66 -1.37 -21.20
N THR A 71 -9.61 -2.31 -22.17
CA THR A 71 -9.57 -3.75 -21.89
C THR A 71 -8.29 -4.11 -21.17
N TRP A 72 -7.14 -3.61 -21.63
CA TRP A 72 -5.86 -3.83 -20.96
C TRP A 72 -5.83 -3.25 -19.55
N PHE A 73 -6.34 -2.03 -19.34
CA PHE A 73 -6.45 -1.43 -18.01
C PHE A 73 -7.24 -2.31 -17.02
N ARG A 74 -8.33 -2.95 -17.46
CA ARG A 74 -9.13 -3.85 -16.62
C ARG A 74 -8.38 -5.10 -16.17
N LEU A 75 -7.32 -5.49 -16.84
CA LEU A 75 -6.48 -6.64 -16.46
C LEU A 75 -5.47 -6.29 -15.36
N LEU A 76 -5.18 -5.00 -15.13
CA LEU A 76 -4.24 -4.56 -14.11
C LEU A 76 -4.84 -4.77 -12.71
N LYS A 77 -4.10 -5.46 -11.82
CA LYS A 77 -4.56 -5.74 -10.45
C LYS A 77 -4.54 -4.53 -9.53
N ASP A 78 -3.52 -3.69 -9.66
CA ASP A 78 -3.32 -2.48 -8.82
C ASP A 78 -2.71 -1.37 -9.69
N PRO A 79 -3.51 -0.78 -10.61
CA PRO A 79 -3.00 0.18 -11.58
C PRO A 79 -2.51 1.46 -10.88
N PRO A 80 -1.45 2.10 -11.41
CA PRO A 80 -1.07 3.46 -11.05
C PRO A 80 -2.26 4.42 -11.16
N VAL A 81 -2.11 5.65 -10.71
CA VAL A 81 -3.10 6.68 -11.04
C VAL A 81 -3.10 6.85 -12.56
N THR A 82 -4.23 6.62 -13.21
CA THR A 82 -4.29 6.51 -14.67
C THR A 82 -5.04 7.68 -15.28
N ILE A 83 -4.46 8.21 -16.34
CA ILE A 83 -5.03 9.21 -17.24
C ILE A 83 -5.26 8.53 -18.58
N PHE A 84 -6.47 8.61 -19.10
CA PHE A 84 -6.67 8.25 -20.49
C PHE A 84 -6.28 9.40 -21.42
N CYS A 85 -5.52 9.05 -22.44
CA CYS A 85 -5.08 9.99 -23.47
C CYS A 85 -5.66 9.57 -24.82
N SER A 86 -6.45 10.41 -25.47
CA SER A 86 -7.03 10.08 -26.78
C SER A 86 -7.20 11.32 -27.65
N SER A 87 -7.22 11.09 -28.96
CA SER A 87 -7.59 12.11 -29.95
C SER A 87 -9.11 12.28 -30.08
N VAL A 88 -9.90 11.38 -29.54
CA VAL A 88 -11.35 11.29 -29.74
C VAL A 88 -12.11 11.57 -28.45
N ALA A 89 -12.89 12.64 -28.43
CA ALA A 89 -13.61 13.09 -27.23
C ALA A 89 -14.69 12.10 -26.72
N GLN A 90 -15.22 11.22 -27.61
CA GLN A 90 -16.25 10.25 -27.20
C GLN A 90 -15.74 9.27 -26.13
N PHE A 91 -14.46 8.94 -26.09
CA PHE A 91 -13.87 8.05 -25.10
C PHE A 91 -13.87 8.61 -23.66
N MET A 92 -14.14 9.89 -23.52
CA MET A 92 -14.30 10.52 -22.19
C MET A 92 -15.49 9.89 -21.41
N TYR A 93 -16.54 9.47 -22.07
CA TYR A 93 -17.70 8.84 -21.41
C TYR A 93 -17.36 7.40 -20.98
N GLU A 94 -16.67 6.64 -21.81
CA GLU A 94 -16.28 5.25 -21.51
C GLU A 94 -15.28 5.15 -20.36
N SER A 95 -14.37 6.15 -20.23
CA SER A 95 -13.41 6.21 -19.13
C SER A 95 -14.07 6.33 -17.76
N ARG A 96 -15.23 7.01 -17.68
CA ARG A 96 -15.99 7.17 -16.43
C ARG A 96 -16.62 5.87 -15.95
N GLU A 97 -16.99 4.96 -16.84
CA GLU A 97 -17.58 3.65 -16.49
C GLU A 97 -16.59 2.76 -15.71
N VAL A 98 -15.28 2.91 -15.96
CA VAL A 98 -14.22 2.19 -15.23
C VAL A 98 -13.68 2.97 -14.04
N GLY A 99 -14.32 4.09 -13.66
CA GLY A 99 -13.95 4.89 -12.50
C GLY A 99 -12.76 5.82 -12.71
N ILE A 100 -12.24 5.95 -13.93
CA ILE A 100 -11.19 6.90 -14.27
C ILE A 100 -11.83 8.26 -14.53
N LYS A 101 -11.35 9.26 -13.77
CA LYS A 101 -11.88 10.63 -13.82
C LYS A 101 -11.01 11.56 -14.66
N GLN A 102 -9.77 11.14 -14.95
CA GLN A 102 -8.76 11.97 -15.59
C GLN A 102 -8.62 11.59 -17.07
N PHE A 103 -8.70 12.60 -17.92
CA PHE A 103 -8.61 12.48 -19.37
C PHE A 103 -7.81 13.64 -19.93
N ILE A 104 -6.91 13.36 -20.87
CA ILE A 104 -6.16 14.37 -21.62
C ILE A 104 -6.36 14.11 -23.12
N GLY A 105 -6.80 15.14 -23.86
CA GLY A 105 -6.72 15.11 -25.31
C GLY A 105 -5.27 15.22 -25.78
N LYS A 106 -4.85 14.44 -26.77
CA LYS A 106 -3.46 14.42 -27.29
C LYS A 106 -2.95 15.77 -27.79
N LEU A 107 -3.86 16.73 -28.08
CA LEU A 107 -3.55 18.09 -28.51
C LEU A 107 -3.83 19.16 -27.46
N GLN A 108 -4.06 18.78 -26.22
CA GLN A 108 -4.35 19.72 -25.13
C GLN A 108 -3.16 20.64 -24.83
N GLY A 109 -3.46 21.91 -24.51
CA GLY A 109 -2.46 22.90 -24.13
C GLY A 109 -1.78 22.62 -22.80
N ARG A 110 -0.65 23.28 -22.58
CA ARG A 110 0.22 23.13 -21.39
C ARG A 110 -0.55 23.25 -20.05
N GLU A 111 -1.44 24.21 -19.95
CA GLU A 111 -2.21 24.44 -18.71
C GLU A 111 -3.03 23.19 -18.32
N VAL A 112 -3.83 22.66 -19.27
CA VAL A 112 -4.67 21.48 -19.02
C VAL A 112 -3.84 20.25 -18.70
N VAL A 113 -2.73 20.03 -19.42
CA VAL A 113 -1.80 18.91 -19.15
C VAL A 113 -1.22 19.03 -17.74
N ASN A 114 -0.74 20.23 -17.38
CA ASN A 114 -0.14 20.47 -16.07
C ASN A 114 -1.16 20.31 -14.93
N GLU A 115 -2.36 20.85 -15.06
CA GLU A 115 -3.44 20.73 -14.06
C GLU A 115 -3.85 19.27 -13.88
N THR A 116 -4.07 18.52 -14.97
CA THR A 116 -4.47 17.13 -14.90
C THR A 116 -3.37 16.26 -14.26
N LEU A 117 -2.11 16.47 -14.59
CA LEU A 117 -1.00 15.77 -13.95
C LEU A 117 -0.85 16.16 -12.47
N TYR A 118 -1.10 17.42 -12.12
CA TYR A 118 -1.08 17.87 -10.73
C TYR A 118 -2.17 17.19 -9.90
N ASP A 119 -3.37 17.09 -10.42
CA ASP A 119 -4.47 16.37 -9.76
C ASP A 119 -4.17 14.89 -9.59
N CYS A 120 -3.54 14.27 -10.58
CA CYS A 120 -3.08 12.88 -10.48
C CYS A 120 -1.99 12.73 -9.41
N ALA A 121 -1.03 13.64 -9.34
CA ALA A 121 0.00 13.65 -8.29
C ALA A 121 -0.60 13.78 -6.89
N LEU A 122 -1.62 14.61 -6.71
CA LEU A 122 -2.38 14.68 -5.45
C LEU A 122 -3.09 13.36 -5.12
N GLU A 123 -3.64 12.69 -6.12
CA GLU A 123 -4.28 11.37 -5.93
C GLU A 123 -3.27 10.28 -5.58
N VAL A 124 -2.06 10.29 -6.18
CA VAL A 124 -0.95 9.40 -5.78
C VAL A 124 -0.62 9.58 -4.30
N ASP A 125 -0.44 10.83 -3.86
CA ASP A 125 -0.17 11.15 -2.45
C ASP A 125 -1.30 10.69 -1.52
N ARG A 126 -2.55 10.88 -1.94
CA ARG A 126 -3.74 10.45 -1.20
C ARG A 126 -3.80 8.92 -1.06
N ARG A 127 -3.51 8.17 -2.15
CA ARG A 127 -3.46 6.71 -2.12
C ARG A 127 -2.33 6.21 -1.21
N ALA A 128 -1.15 6.82 -1.29
CA ALA A 128 -0.02 6.49 -0.43
C ALA A 128 -0.32 6.76 1.05
N GLU A 129 -0.99 7.87 1.37
CA GLU A 129 -1.39 8.17 2.74
C GLU A 129 -2.44 7.19 3.26
N LYS A 130 -3.44 6.85 2.43
CA LYS A 130 -4.44 5.83 2.78
C LYS A 130 -3.77 4.49 3.07
N ARG A 131 -2.87 4.02 2.17
CA ARG A 131 -2.09 2.79 2.40
C ARG A 131 -1.29 2.84 3.70
N ARG A 132 -0.63 3.98 4.01
CA ARG A 132 0.09 4.16 5.28
C ARG A 132 -0.84 4.08 6.49
N ARG A 133 -2.02 4.70 6.42
CA ARG A 133 -3.02 4.61 7.51
C ARG A 133 -3.53 3.18 7.68
N ASP A 134 -3.82 2.49 6.58
CA ASP A 134 -4.31 1.11 6.60
C ASP A 134 -3.25 0.15 7.18
N ILE A 135 -1.95 0.41 6.92
CA ILE A 135 -0.83 -0.32 7.53
C ILE A 135 -0.62 0.07 9.00
N GLN A 136 -0.92 1.31 9.41
CA GLN A 136 -0.70 1.81 10.76
C GLN A 136 -1.87 1.54 11.70
N ASN A 137 -3.07 1.45 11.18
CA ASN A 137 -4.30 1.28 11.93
C ASN A 137 -5.01 -0.01 11.54
N LEU A 138 -5.64 -0.63 12.53
CA LEU A 138 -6.40 -1.85 12.38
C LEU A 138 -7.82 -1.63 12.86
N GLN A 139 -8.81 -1.96 12.01
CA GLN A 139 -10.23 -1.95 12.40
C GLN A 139 -10.59 -3.29 13.03
N ILE A 140 -11.11 -3.24 14.24
CA ILE A 140 -11.53 -4.40 15.01
C ILE A 140 -12.97 -4.19 15.48
N ARG A 141 -13.83 -5.14 15.21
CA ARG A 141 -15.14 -5.20 15.84
C ARG A 141 -14.98 -5.85 17.22
N ASP A 142 -15.32 -5.09 18.26
CA ASP A 142 -15.23 -5.58 19.64
C ASP A 142 -16.38 -6.52 20.03
N THR A 143 -16.36 -7.03 21.25
CA THR A 143 -17.40 -7.93 21.76
C THR A 143 -18.74 -7.23 21.98
N SER A 144 -18.81 -5.90 22.02
CA SER A 144 -20.05 -5.12 22.08
C SER A 144 -20.68 -4.88 20.71
N GLY A 145 -19.93 -5.18 19.63
CA GLY A 145 -20.34 -4.96 18.24
C GLY A 145 -19.92 -3.60 17.69
N GLU A 146 -19.14 -2.83 18.41
CA GLU A 146 -18.60 -1.55 17.96
C GLU A 146 -17.34 -1.75 17.13
N ASP A 147 -17.20 -0.96 16.04
CA ASP A 147 -15.99 -0.94 15.24
C ASP A 147 -14.98 0.04 15.86
N ILE A 148 -13.88 -0.51 16.35
CA ILE A 148 -12.81 0.23 17.04
C ILE A 148 -11.57 0.28 16.14
N GLU A 149 -11.02 1.47 15.96
CA GLU A 149 -9.73 1.67 15.32
C GLU A 149 -8.60 1.63 16.37
N ILE A 150 -7.60 0.77 16.16
CA ILE A 150 -6.41 0.66 16.98
C ILE A 150 -5.15 0.89 16.16
N LYS A 151 -4.18 1.61 16.72
CA LYS A 151 -2.87 1.77 16.09
C LYS A 151 -2.05 0.50 16.27
N ILE A 152 -1.49 -0.03 15.19
CA ILE A 152 -0.66 -1.23 15.22
C ILE A 152 0.56 -1.02 16.13
N SER A 153 1.15 0.17 16.15
CA SER A 153 2.27 0.54 17.02
C SER A 153 1.96 0.52 18.52
N ASP A 154 0.68 0.58 18.89
CA ASP A 154 0.24 0.56 20.29
C ASP A 154 -0.05 -0.85 20.79
N ILE A 155 -0.10 -1.84 19.89
CA ILE A 155 -0.30 -3.24 20.26
C ILE A 155 0.98 -3.75 20.94
N LEU A 156 0.84 -4.24 22.16
CA LEU A 156 1.89 -4.94 22.90
C LEU A 156 1.84 -6.43 22.58
N PHE A 157 0.70 -7.02 22.83
CA PHE A 157 0.43 -8.43 22.53
C PHE A 157 -1.08 -8.69 22.44
N ALA A 158 -1.43 -9.85 21.91
CA ALA A 158 -2.78 -10.37 21.93
C ALA A 158 -2.78 -11.79 22.51
N ARG A 159 -3.79 -12.11 23.29
CA ARG A 159 -4.02 -13.40 23.92
C ARG A 159 -5.40 -13.93 23.60
N ILE A 160 -5.49 -15.18 23.18
CA ILE A 160 -6.77 -15.87 23.06
C ILE A 160 -7.01 -16.77 24.28
N ASP A 161 -8.19 -16.64 24.88
CA ASP A 161 -8.66 -17.45 25.98
C ASP A 161 -10.17 -17.66 25.83
N ASN A 162 -10.66 -18.91 25.95
CA ASN A 162 -12.08 -19.25 25.81
C ASN A 162 -12.77 -18.63 24.58
N ASN A 163 -12.11 -18.66 23.41
CA ASN A 163 -12.58 -18.09 22.15
C ASN A 163 -12.72 -16.55 22.12
N ILE A 164 -12.24 -15.87 23.15
CA ILE A 164 -12.19 -14.41 23.19
C ILE A 164 -10.74 -13.98 23.00
N LEU A 165 -10.50 -13.18 21.98
CA LEU A 165 -9.21 -12.54 21.76
C LEU A 165 -9.16 -11.22 22.52
N THR A 166 -8.20 -11.09 23.44
CA THR A 166 -7.89 -9.84 24.13
C THR A 166 -6.63 -9.24 23.53
N ILE A 167 -6.73 -8.03 23.01
CA ILE A 167 -5.64 -7.25 22.46
C ILE A 167 -5.22 -6.23 23.51
N TYR A 168 -3.96 -6.32 23.95
CA TYR A 168 -3.38 -5.44 24.95
C TYR A 168 -2.64 -4.31 24.26
N LEU A 169 -3.12 -3.09 24.44
CA LEU A 169 -2.52 -1.85 23.95
C LEU A 169 -1.74 -1.18 25.07
N LYS A 170 -0.95 -0.19 24.76
CA LYS A 170 -0.14 0.56 25.74
C LYS A 170 -0.98 1.13 26.90
N ASP A 171 -2.19 1.58 26.63
CA ASP A 171 -3.08 2.28 27.56
C ASP A 171 -4.33 1.50 27.96
N LYS A 172 -4.83 0.61 27.11
CA LYS A 172 -6.09 -0.11 27.27
C LYS A 172 -6.03 -1.52 26.68
N ARG A 173 -7.11 -2.29 26.87
CA ARG A 173 -7.32 -3.57 26.18
C ARG A 173 -8.62 -3.54 25.40
N VAL A 174 -8.67 -4.29 24.31
CA VAL A 174 -9.84 -4.48 23.44
C VAL A 174 -10.11 -5.98 23.34
N THR A 175 -11.37 -6.39 23.48
CA THR A 175 -11.79 -7.78 23.33
C THR A 175 -12.60 -7.97 22.07
N THR A 176 -12.40 -9.09 21.37
CA THR A 176 -13.11 -9.42 20.13
C THR A 176 -13.34 -10.93 20.01
N GLN A 177 -14.33 -11.33 19.23
CA GLN A 177 -14.57 -12.74 18.89
C GLN A 177 -13.72 -13.25 17.72
N MET A 178 -12.81 -12.41 17.21
CA MET A 178 -11.91 -12.80 16.13
C MET A 178 -10.96 -13.91 16.58
N SER A 179 -10.70 -14.88 15.71
CA SER A 179 -9.69 -15.91 15.99
C SER A 179 -8.27 -15.32 15.96
N LEU A 180 -7.35 -15.91 16.74
CA LEU A 180 -5.95 -15.49 16.74
C LEU A 180 -5.30 -15.59 15.34
N LYS A 181 -5.73 -16.57 14.52
CA LYS A 181 -5.27 -16.73 13.14
C LYS A 181 -5.74 -15.58 12.25
N ALA A 182 -7.01 -15.21 12.31
CA ALA A 182 -7.58 -14.11 11.56
C ALA A 182 -6.95 -12.76 11.96
N PHE A 183 -6.67 -12.59 13.27
CA PHE A 183 -5.97 -11.42 13.78
C PHE A 183 -4.52 -11.35 13.24
N ALA A 184 -3.78 -12.47 13.26
CA ALA A 184 -2.42 -12.54 12.73
C ALA A 184 -2.34 -12.12 11.25
N GLN A 185 -3.34 -12.49 10.45
CA GLN A 185 -3.39 -12.15 9.02
C GLN A 185 -3.60 -10.64 8.74
N LYS A 186 -4.09 -9.90 9.74
CA LYS A 186 -4.28 -8.46 9.65
C LYS A 186 -3.06 -7.65 10.12
N LEU A 187 -2.06 -8.30 10.70
CA LEU A 187 -0.86 -7.66 11.24
C LEU A 187 0.32 -7.78 10.26
N PRO A 188 1.17 -6.75 10.17
CA PRO A 188 2.44 -6.84 9.42
C PRO A 188 3.30 -7.97 9.99
N GLU A 189 3.66 -8.93 9.15
CA GLU A 189 4.35 -10.15 9.58
C GLU A 189 5.72 -9.88 10.20
N GLU A 190 6.39 -8.85 9.71
CA GLU A 190 7.71 -8.41 10.15
C GLU A 190 7.72 -7.75 11.54
N LEU A 191 6.56 -7.27 12.00
CA LEU A 191 6.43 -6.58 13.29
C LEU A 191 5.89 -7.48 14.41
N PHE A 192 5.39 -8.67 14.09
CA PHE A 192 4.73 -9.55 15.05
C PHE A 192 5.22 -10.99 14.96
N ALA A 193 5.27 -11.66 16.12
CA ALA A 193 5.61 -13.07 16.20
C ALA A 193 4.74 -13.84 17.21
N LYS A 194 4.67 -15.16 17.02
CA LYS A 194 4.00 -16.07 17.96
C LYS A 194 5.04 -16.74 18.88
N PRO A 195 5.05 -16.46 20.18
CA PRO A 195 5.85 -17.19 21.15
C PRO A 195 5.15 -18.45 21.67
N HIS A 196 3.82 -18.52 21.51
CA HIS A 196 2.94 -19.56 22.03
C HIS A 196 1.69 -19.71 21.15
N ASN A 197 0.99 -20.84 21.22
CA ASN A 197 -0.25 -21.09 20.48
C ASN A 197 -1.34 -20.03 20.74
N SER A 198 -1.38 -19.50 21.95
CA SER A 198 -2.42 -18.56 22.42
C SER A 198 -1.99 -17.10 22.39
N TYR A 199 -0.77 -16.78 21.91
CA TYR A 199 -0.24 -15.42 21.94
C TYR A 199 0.34 -14.97 20.61
N ILE A 200 0.18 -13.68 20.34
CA ILE A 200 0.92 -12.91 19.33
C ILE A 200 1.52 -11.71 20.04
N VAL A 201 2.79 -11.41 19.79
CA VAL A 201 3.49 -10.28 20.43
C VAL A 201 4.09 -9.33 19.40
N SER A 202 4.10 -8.05 19.72
CA SER A 202 4.80 -7.02 18.98
C SER A 202 6.30 -7.13 19.24
N LEU A 203 7.10 -7.28 18.19
CA LEU A 203 8.56 -7.35 18.29
C LEU A 203 9.17 -6.01 18.70
N ALA A 204 8.51 -4.90 18.35
CA ALA A 204 8.91 -3.54 18.71
C ALA A 204 8.82 -3.26 20.22
N ASN A 205 7.83 -3.86 20.87
CA ASN A 205 7.52 -3.59 22.28
C ASN A 205 7.97 -4.73 23.22
N ALA A 206 8.41 -5.87 22.66
CA ALA A 206 8.80 -7.05 23.43
C ALA A 206 10.21 -6.89 24.01
N ILE A 207 10.36 -7.22 25.29
CA ILE A 207 11.64 -7.39 25.98
C ILE A 207 11.80 -8.87 26.31
N VAL A 208 12.78 -9.53 25.69
CA VAL A 208 13.06 -10.95 25.92
C VAL A 208 14.07 -11.07 27.05
N LEU A 209 13.66 -11.68 28.15
CA LEU A 209 14.49 -11.92 29.33
C LEU A 209 15.33 -13.21 29.18
N LYS A 210 16.38 -13.33 30.02
CA LYS A 210 17.12 -14.59 30.18
C LYS A 210 16.14 -15.68 30.64
N GLY A 211 16.05 -16.78 29.91
CA GLY A 211 15.10 -17.86 30.20
C GLY A 211 13.93 -17.96 29.20
N GLY A 212 13.86 -17.04 28.25
CA GLY A 212 12.85 -17.09 27.17
C GLY A 212 11.47 -16.62 27.60
N GLU A 213 11.42 -15.72 28.55
CA GLU A 213 10.21 -15.00 28.95
C GLU A 213 10.18 -13.63 28.27
N ILE A 214 9.00 -13.22 27.80
CA ILE A 214 8.76 -11.93 27.16
C ILE A 214 8.00 -11.06 28.14
N THR A 215 8.47 -9.83 28.34
CA THR A 215 7.78 -8.81 29.12
C THR A 215 7.65 -7.52 28.30
N PHE A 216 6.89 -6.55 28.82
CA PHE A 216 6.60 -5.28 28.18
C PHE A 216 6.77 -4.14 29.19
N VAL A 217 7.14 -2.95 28.72
CA VAL A 217 7.21 -1.77 29.59
C VAL A 217 5.81 -1.18 29.75
N GLY A 218 5.42 -0.85 30.99
CA GLY A 218 4.22 -0.10 31.30
C GLY A 218 3.16 -0.93 32.04
N LYS A 219 1.88 -0.64 31.81
CA LYS A 219 0.73 -1.15 32.56
C LYS A 219 0.62 -2.69 32.64
N TRP A 220 1.22 -3.40 31.67
CA TRP A 220 1.12 -4.85 31.50
C TRP A 220 2.48 -5.56 31.72
N ASP A 221 3.39 -4.96 32.46
CA ASP A 221 4.74 -5.48 32.76
C ASP A 221 4.74 -6.81 33.53
N HIS A 222 3.66 -7.10 34.24
CA HIS A 222 3.47 -8.34 35.01
C HIS A 222 2.95 -9.52 34.17
N GLU A 223 2.56 -9.30 32.92
CA GLU A 223 2.11 -10.35 32.02
C GLU A 223 3.31 -11.01 31.33
N GLY A 224 4.05 -11.84 32.07
CA GLY A 224 5.17 -12.62 31.51
C GLY A 224 4.68 -13.71 30.55
N ILE A 225 5.15 -13.66 29.29
CA ILE A 225 4.79 -14.62 28.26
C ILE A 225 5.96 -15.56 27.99
N LYS A 226 5.81 -16.86 28.27
CA LYS A 226 6.85 -17.85 28.03
C LYS A 226 6.90 -18.24 26.55
N ILE A 227 8.11 -18.24 25.98
CA ILE A 227 8.37 -18.80 24.64
C ILE A 227 8.40 -20.32 24.78
N THR A 228 7.42 -21.00 24.17
CA THR A 228 7.40 -22.46 24.19
C THR A 228 8.39 -23.08 23.21
N GLN A 229 8.83 -24.29 23.46
CA GLN A 229 9.84 -24.99 22.66
C GLN A 229 9.48 -25.05 21.18
N GLN A 230 8.19 -25.28 20.86
CA GLN A 230 7.66 -25.33 19.49
C GLN A 230 7.92 -24.04 18.71
N PHE A 231 7.82 -22.87 19.36
CA PHE A 231 7.93 -21.54 18.72
C PHE A 231 9.31 -20.92 18.90
N SER A 232 10.18 -21.48 19.75
CA SER A 232 11.46 -20.87 20.13
C SER A 232 12.35 -20.52 18.95
N LYS A 233 12.52 -21.42 17.98
CA LYS A 233 13.37 -21.18 16.80
C LYS A 233 12.82 -20.07 15.93
N THR A 234 11.55 -20.16 15.54
CA THR A 234 10.89 -19.17 14.65
C THR A 234 10.80 -17.80 15.29
N PHE A 235 10.44 -17.76 16.58
CA PHE A 235 10.37 -16.51 17.31
C PHE A 235 11.73 -15.80 17.40
N ARG A 236 12.80 -16.51 17.75
CA ARG A 236 14.14 -15.93 17.89
C ARG A 236 14.65 -15.37 16.56
N VAL A 237 14.48 -16.12 15.47
CA VAL A 237 14.88 -15.65 14.13
C VAL A 237 14.18 -14.33 13.78
N LYS A 238 12.86 -14.25 13.98
CA LYS A 238 12.10 -13.02 13.71
C LYS A 238 12.53 -11.87 14.63
N TYR A 239 12.73 -12.14 15.91
CA TYR A 239 13.13 -11.13 16.88
C TYR A 239 14.53 -10.57 16.60
N GLU A 240 15.49 -11.42 16.25
CA GLU A 240 16.85 -11.01 15.89
C GLU A 240 16.85 -10.21 14.58
N ALA A 241 16.13 -10.67 13.56
CA ALA A 241 15.96 -9.93 12.31
C ALA A 241 15.36 -8.55 12.54
N TYR A 242 14.29 -8.47 13.34
CA TYR A 242 13.68 -7.20 13.72
C TYR A 242 14.70 -6.26 14.39
N ARG A 243 15.49 -6.75 15.36
CA ARG A 243 16.50 -5.95 16.05
C ARG A 243 17.60 -5.45 15.13
N GLN A 244 18.10 -6.30 14.23
CA GLN A 244 19.16 -5.90 13.27
C GLN A 244 18.70 -4.76 12.36
N HIS A 245 17.46 -4.79 11.87
CA HIS A 245 16.92 -3.75 11.00
C HIS A 245 16.57 -2.44 11.72
N HIS A 246 16.34 -2.47 13.04
CA HIS A 246 15.88 -1.30 13.81
C HIS A 246 16.90 -0.79 14.82
N SER A 247 18.04 -1.50 15.04
CA SER A 247 19.13 -1.05 15.94
C SER A 247 20.05 0.02 15.34
N SER A 248 19.92 0.35 14.05
CA SER A 248 20.76 1.35 13.36
C SER A 248 20.24 2.79 13.47
N LYS A 249 19.28 3.07 14.37
CA LYS A 249 18.67 4.41 14.52
C LYS A 249 18.93 5.10 15.86
N TYR A 250 19.92 4.63 16.63
CA TYR A 250 20.37 5.35 17.83
C TYR A 250 21.89 5.47 17.86
#